data_2de12bc3e2488c1c8b937d60dba1cb55
#
_entry.id   2de12bc3e2488c1c8b937d60dba1cb55
#
_cell.length_a   1.000
_cell.length_b   1.000
_cell.length_c   1.000
_cell.angle_alpha   90.00
_cell.angle_beta   90.00
_cell.angle_gamma   90.00
#
_symmetry.space_group_name_H-M   'P 1'
#
loop_
_entity.id
_entity.type
_entity.pdbx_description
1 polymer ?
#
loop_
_entity_poly.entity_id
_entity_poly.type
_entity_poly.pdbx_seq_one_letter_code
_entity_poly.pdbx_strand_id
1 'polypeptide(L)'
;MSAKIRHIAIVSDQYALEGRFYEAVFGMKTAADKRPERAVTVSDGAVGLNINPRKAGRPAGLDHFGVEVEDVERTCARLRERYPAVQVLKRPSTRPFAGISTHDPAGNLFDLSQESMENRSSVYVEPPREQARAISHLALRTLHADEVAEFYVDLFGFERLDKRAGDPNHYLSDGRITLLLMPWSILDYDGGGIARPGPDHIGFKVESLQAVKERLQTVGDNNPHLRPFPLGAGPEGQARLALFERCPYGAHHLADPDGVLLDIAEK
;
A
#
# COMPACT_ATOMS: atom_id res chain seq x y z
N MET A 1 -11.26 8.92 17.20
CA MET A 1 -9.89 9.19 16.75
C MET A 1 -9.87 9.12 15.24
N SER A 2 -9.36 10.13 14.56
CA SER A 2 -9.24 10.11 13.09
C SER A 2 -7.86 9.60 12.73
N ALA A 3 -7.75 8.33 12.40
CA ALA A 3 -6.52 7.75 11.87
C ALA A 3 -6.62 7.64 10.34
N LYS A 4 -5.51 7.86 9.63
CA LYS A 4 -5.47 7.86 8.16
C LYS A 4 -4.28 7.07 7.64
N ILE A 5 -4.48 6.26 6.64
CA ILE A 5 -3.38 5.66 5.88
C ILE A 5 -2.74 6.76 5.03
N ARG A 6 -1.45 7.03 5.23
CA ARG A 6 -0.75 8.15 4.61
C ARG A 6 0.41 7.77 3.73
N HIS A 7 0.99 6.59 3.90
CA HIS A 7 1.98 6.11 2.96
C HIS A 7 1.93 4.59 2.77
N ILE A 8 2.48 4.17 1.65
CA ILE A 8 2.75 2.78 1.31
C ILE A 8 4.21 2.71 0.88
N ALA A 9 4.96 1.77 1.42
CA ALA A 9 6.36 1.60 1.14
C ALA A 9 6.58 0.48 0.11
N ILE A 10 7.38 0.77 -0.89
CA ILE A 10 7.85 -0.16 -1.91
C ILE A 10 9.37 -0.27 -1.79
N VAL A 11 9.91 -1.46 -2.00
CA VAL A 11 11.34 -1.73 -2.13
C VAL A 11 11.62 -2.15 -3.56
N SER A 12 12.50 -1.44 -4.26
CA SER A 12 12.77 -1.65 -5.68
C SER A 12 14.25 -1.51 -6.02
N ASP A 13 14.73 -2.34 -6.95
CA ASP A 13 16.05 -2.15 -7.56
C ASP A 13 16.04 -0.97 -8.53
N GLN A 14 14.87 -0.60 -9.05
CA GLN A 14 14.66 0.46 -10.03
C GLN A 14 13.86 1.64 -9.48
N TYR A 15 13.99 1.95 -8.20
CA TYR A 15 13.18 2.89 -7.45
C TYR A 15 12.93 4.25 -8.14
N ALA A 16 13.90 4.77 -8.88
CA ALA A 16 13.74 6.03 -9.62
C ALA A 16 12.85 5.86 -10.86
N LEU A 17 12.93 4.71 -11.51
CA LEU A 17 12.09 4.35 -12.65
C LEU A 17 10.64 4.13 -12.20
N GLU A 18 10.45 3.44 -11.07
CA GLU A 18 9.15 3.24 -10.45
C GLU A 18 8.46 4.58 -10.14
N GLY A 19 9.17 5.53 -9.54
CA GLY A 19 8.62 6.86 -9.29
C GLY A 19 8.12 7.54 -10.57
N ARG A 20 8.89 7.44 -11.66
CA ARG A 20 8.49 7.98 -12.98
C ARG A 20 7.28 7.26 -13.57
N PHE A 21 7.15 5.96 -13.35
CA PHE A 21 5.96 5.22 -13.77
C PHE A 21 4.70 5.77 -13.11
N TYR A 22 4.70 5.91 -11.79
CA TYR A 22 3.56 6.45 -11.06
C TYR A 22 3.24 7.91 -11.42
N GLU A 23 4.26 8.74 -11.67
CA GLU A 23 4.07 10.09 -12.20
C GLU A 23 3.43 10.05 -13.59
N ALA A 24 4.00 9.27 -14.49
CA ALA A 24 3.58 9.25 -15.89
C ALA A 24 2.20 8.62 -16.09
N VAL A 25 1.87 7.55 -15.37
CA VAL A 25 0.63 6.79 -15.56
C VAL A 25 -0.49 7.34 -14.68
N PHE A 26 -0.22 7.60 -13.41
CA PHE A 26 -1.26 7.99 -12.44
C PHE A 26 -1.27 9.48 -12.11
N GLY A 27 -0.33 10.27 -12.65
CA GLY A 27 -0.28 11.71 -12.38
C GLY A 27 0.16 12.07 -10.96
N MET A 28 0.74 11.11 -10.23
CA MET A 28 1.29 11.37 -8.90
C MET A 28 2.42 12.39 -9.01
N LYS A 29 2.65 13.14 -7.94
CA LYS A 29 3.71 14.16 -7.92
C LYS A 29 4.86 13.73 -7.06
N THR A 30 6.08 13.90 -7.57
CA THR A 30 7.29 13.73 -6.76
C THR A 30 7.31 14.73 -5.62
N ALA A 31 7.55 14.23 -4.43
CA ALA A 31 7.72 15.03 -3.24
C ALA A 31 8.98 15.91 -3.33
N ALA A 32 8.86 17.16 -2.92
CA ALA A 32 9.95 18.13 -2.92
C ALA A 32 11.07 17.81 -1.91
N ASP A 33 10.82 16.93 -0.96
CA ASP A 33 11.78 16.53 0.06
C ASP A 33 12.97 15.79 -0.54
N LYS A 34 14.14 16.40 -0.37
CA LYS A 34 15.42 15.77 -0.72
C LYS A 34 15.74 14.70 0.33
N ARG A 35 15.40 13.46 0.06
CA ARG A 35 15.79 12.35 0.92
C ARG A 35 17.29 12.10 0.81
N PRO A 36 18.02 12.02 1.94
CA PRO A 36 19.45 11.76 1.91
C PRO A 36 19.80 10.37 1.38
N GLU A 37 18.88 9.42 1.37
CA GLU A 37 19.13 8.01 1.04
C GLU A 37 18.71 7.59 -0.38
N ARG A 38 18.56 8.51 -1.32
CA ARG A 38 18.17 8.23 -2.71
C ARG A 38 16.80 7.57 -2.92
N ALA A 39 15.93 7.51 -1.92
CA ALA A 39 14.55 7.08 -2.11
C ALA A 39 13.75 8.10 -2.91
N VAL A 40 12.74 7.63 -3.64
CA VAL A 40 11.77 8.49 -4.32
C VAL A 40 10.46 8.42 -3.57
N THR A 41 9.82 9.57 -3.39
CA THR A 41 8.45 9.65 -2.89
C THR A 41 7.59 10.33 -3.92
N VAL A 42 6.50 9.68 -4.31
CA VAL A 42 5.44 10.26 -5.13
C VAL A 42 4.13 10.22 -4.36
N SER A 43 3.25 11.18 -4.59
CA SER A 43 1.99 11.32 -3.86
C SER A 43 0.82 11.63 -4.77
N ASP A 44 -0.36 11.13 -4.42
CA ASP A 44 -1.63 11.52 -5.02
C ASP A 44 -2.27 12.75 -4.34
N GLY A 45 -1.54 13.41 -3.44
CA GLY A 45 -2.01 14.55 -2.65
C GLY A 45 -2.56 14.18 -1.27
N ALA A 46 -2.66 12.88 -0.96
CA ALA A 46 -3.10 12.40 0.34
C ALA A 46 -2.31 11.18 0.83
N VAL A 47 -1.90 10.30 -0.08
CA VAL A 47 -1.12 9.10 0.21
C VAL A 47 0.15 9.12 -0.61
N GLY A 48 1.28 8.92 0.05
CA GLY A 48 2.58 8.81 -0.60
C GLY A 48 2.99 7.37 -0.86
N LEU A 49 3.62 7.13 -2.00
CA LEU A 49 4.39 5.93 -2.26
C LEU A 49 5.85 6.22 -1.93
N ASN A 50 6.37 5.54 -0.90
CA ASN A 50 7.78 5.60 -0.53
C ASN A 50 8.53 4.49 -1.24
N ILE A 51 9.19 4.80 -2.34
CA ILE A 51 9.93 3.83 -3.15
C ILE A 51 11.37 3.87 -2.70
N ASN A 52 11.78 2.82 -2.00
CA ASN A 52 13.09 2.70 -1.36
C ASN A 52 14.01 1.81 -2.19
N PRO A 53 15.31 2.12 -2.28
CA PRO A 53 16.27 1.23 -2.92
C PRO A 53 16.35 -0.09 -2.16
N ARG A 54 16.36 -1.21 -2.91
CA ARG A 54 16.55 -2.53 -2.34
C ARG A 54 17.95 -2.65 -1.72
N LYS A 55 18.01 -3.28 -0.57
CA LYS A 55 19.26 -3.64 0.12
C LYS A 55 19.43 -5.16 0.06
N ALA A 56 20.68 -5.61 0.10
CA ALA A 56 20.98 -7.04 0.13
C ALA A 56 20.22 -7.76 1.26
N GLY A 57 19.69 -8.93 0.96
CA GLY A 57 18.86 -9.72 1.90
C GLY A 57 17.41 -9.27 2.06
N ARG A 58 16.96 -8.21 1.37
CA ARG A 58 15.56 -7.79 1.36
C ARG A 58 14.88 -8.12 0.02
N PRO A 59 13.65 -8.66 0.02
CA PRO A 59 12.89 -8.83 -1.20
C PRO A 59 12.49 -7.46 -1.79
N ALA A 60 12.30 -7.41 -3.11
CA ALA A 60 11.60 -6.32 -3.77
C ALA A 60 10.07 -6.47 -3.59
N GLY A 61 9.33 -5.39 -3.86
CA GLY A 61 7.88 -5.34 -3.79
C GLY A 61 7.34 -4.48 -2.65
N LEU A 62 6.07 -4.66 -2.31
CA LEU A 62 5.44 -3.98 -1.18
C LEU A 62 6.07 -4.42 0.15
N ASP A 63 6.35 -3.47 1.04
CA ASP A 63 7.08 -3.71 2.29
C ASP A 63 6.21 -3.45 3.52
N HIS A 64 5.65 -2.26 3.64
CA HIS A 64 4.79 -1.84 4.76
C HIS A 64 3.95 -0.63 4.37
N PHE A 65 3.11 -0.19 5.29
CA PHE A 65 2.34 1.05 5.14
C PHE A 65 2.47 1.91 6.39
N GLY A 66 1.84 3.08 6.41
CA GLY A 66 1.89 3.96 7.56
C GLY A 66 0.56 4.63 7.85
N VAL A 67 0.25 4.71 9.13
CA VAL A 67 -0.96 5.31 9.68
C VAL A 67 -0.60 6.58 10.44
N GLU A 68 -1.22 7.68 10.05
CA GLU A 68 -1.17 8.93 10.79
C GLU A 68 -2.30 8.94 11.81
N VAL A 69 -1.97 9.23 13.06
CA VAL A 69 -2.90 9.32 14.18
C VAL A 69 -2.90 10.72 14.79
N GLU A 70 -3.94 11.08 15.52
CA GLU A 70 -4.03 12.36 16.21
C GLU A 70 -3.01 12.49 17.34
N ASP A 71 -2.75 11.39 18.06
CA ASP A 71 -1.87 11.33 19.23
C ASP A 71 -1.15 9.98 19.24
N VAL A 72 0.12 10.01 18.90
CA VAL A 72 0.97 8.81 18.78
C VAL A 72 1.30 8.19 20.14
N GLU A 73 1.48 9.01 21.18
CA GLU A 73 1.80 8.50 22.51
C GLU A 73 0.58 7.78 23.13
N ARG A 74 -0.60 8.35 22.97
CA ARG A 74 -1.87 7.71 23.38
C ARG A 74 -2.12 6.42 22.61
N THR A 75 -1.85 6.41 21.30
CA THR A 75 -1.99 5.20 20.48
C THR A 75 -1.02 4.11 20.94
N CYS A 76 0.24 4.45 21.21
CA CYS A 76 1.23 3.52 21.75
C CYS A 76 0.87 3.02 23.16
N ALA A 77 0.28 3.86 24.01
CA ALA A 77 -0.20 3.43 25.31
C ALA A 77 -1.32 2.39 25.19
N ARG A 78 -2.30 2.62 24.31
CA ARG A 78 -3.37 1.65 24.01
C ARG A 78 -2.83 0.35 23.42
N LEU A 79 -1.84 0.41 22.53
CA LEU A 79 -1.17 -0.78 22.00
C LEU A 79 -0.59 -1.64 23.13
N ARG A 80 0.17 -1.03 24.06
CA ARG A 80 0.78 -1.76 25.18
C ARG A 80 -0.26 -2.37 26.13
N GLU A 81 -1.35 -1.65 26.37
CA GLU A 81 -2.42 -2.09 27.26
C GLU A 81 -3.24 -3.24 26.67
N ARG A 82 -3.69 -3.10 25.44
CA ARG A 82 -4.66 -4.02 24.82
C ARG A 82 -4.02 -5.14 24.00
N TYR A 83 -2.84 -4.88 23.46
CA TYR A 83 -2.10 -5.79 22.59
C TYR A 83 -0.64 -5.95 23.05
N PRO A 84 -0.41 -6.48 24.27
CA PRO A 84 0.93 -6.50 24.91
C PRO A 84 1.98 -7.32 24.14
N ALA A 85 1.55 -8.21 23.24
CA ALA A 85 2.45 -8.97 22.36
C ALA A 85 2.95 -8.15 21.15
N VAL A 86 2.29 -7.04 20.83
CA VAL A 86 2.67 -6.16 19.71
C VAL A 86 3.85 -5.29 20.12
N GLN A 87 4.91 -5.37 19.35
CA GLN A 87 6.14 -4.64 19.61
C GLN A 87 6.08 -3.23 19.01
N VAL A 88 6.62 -2.26 19.74
CA VAL A 88 6.72 -0.86 19.31
C VAL A 88 8.18 -0.46 19.27
N LEU A 89 8.67 -0.09 18.10
CA LEU A 89 10.03 0.34 17.87
C LEU A 89 10.08 1.85 17.55
N LYS A 90 10.76 2.62 18.41
CA LYS A 90 11.07 4.02 18.12
C LYS A 90 12.18 4.10 17.09
N ARG A 91 11.95 4.84 16.02
CA ARG A 91 12.89 5.00 14.90
C ARG A 91 13.65 6.33 15.02
N PRO A 92 14.86 6.43 14.43
CA PRO A 92 15.55 7.71 14.29
C PRO A 92 14.72 8.71 13.48
N SER A 93 14.73 9.97 13.87
CA SER A 93 13.97 11.07 13.24
C SER A 93 14.39 11.43 11.81
N THR A 94 15.45 10.81 11.30
CA THR A 94 15.95 11.07 9.93
C THR A 94 15.10 10.48 8.81
N ARG A 95 14.09 9.66 9.14
CA ARG A 95 13.20 9.05 8.14
C ARG A 95 11.87 9.77 8.11
N PRO A 96 11.44 10.27 6.94
CA PRO A 96 10.08 10.79 6.77
C PRO A 96 9.07 9.71 7.16
N PHE A 97 8.03 10.10 7.90
CA PHE A 97 6.96 9.26 8.42
C PHE A 97 7.36 8.17 9.45
N ALA A 98 8.57 7.70 9.46
CA ALA A 98 8.99 6.54 10.25
C ALA A 98 9.39 6.88 11.70
N GLY A 99 8.56 7.63 12.46
CA GLY A 99 8.81 7.93 13.87
C GLY A 99 8.72 6.70 14.76
N ILE A 100 7.77 5.84 14.47
CA ILE A 100 7.51 4.59 15.18
C ILE A 100 7.17 3.52 14.15
N SER A 101 7.76 2.34 14.30
CA SER A 101 7.35 1.14 13.56
C SER A 101 6.78 0.11 14.53
N THR A 102 5.74 -0.59 14.09
CA THR A 102 5.06 -1.62 14.85
C THR A 102 4.47 -2.67 13.91
N HIS A 103 3.66 -3.56 14.42
CA HIS A 103 2.98 -4.59 13.63
C HIS A 103 1.59 -4.86 14.18
N ASP A 104 0.73 -5.46 13.38
CA ASP A 104 -0.53 -6.00 13.84
C ASP A 104 -0.35 -7.38 14.52
N PRO A 105 -1.39 -7.99 15.10
CA PRO A 105 -1.29 -9.29 15.76
C PRO A 105 -0.75 -10.41 14.88
N ALA A 106 -0.91 -10.33 13.55
CA ALA A 106 -0.42 -11.32 12.59
C ALA A 106 1.00 -11.00 12.08
N GLY A 107 1.62 -9.87 12.51
CA GLY A 107 2.97 -9.49 12.14
C GLY A 107 3.10 -8.61 10.90
N ASN A 108 2.00 -8.10 10.33
CA ASN A 108 2.08 -7.14 9.23
C ASN A 108 2.63 -5.82 9.76
N LEU A 109 3.73 -5.36 9.16
CA LEU A 109 4.43 -4.16 9.60
C LEU A 109 3.70 -2.88 9.16
N PHE A 110 3.65 -1.91 10.06
CA PHE A 110 3.22 -0.56 9.73
C PHE A 110 3.94 0.49 10.58
N ASP A 111 4.00 1.71 10.06
CA ASP A 111 4.56 2.86 10.74
C ASP A 111 3.45 3.72 11.36
N LEU A 112 3.76 4.39 12.47
CA LEU A 112 2.90 5.38 13.10
C LEU A 112 3.52 6.76 12.98
N SER A 113 2.69 7.74 12.66
CA SER A 113 3.04 9.16 12.61
C SER A 113 1.92 10.03 13.17
N GLN A 114 2.25 11.27 13.43
CA GLN A 114 1.32 12.32 13.85
C GLN A 114 1.63 13.59 13.07
N GLU A 115 0.61 14.40 12.77
CA GLU A 115 0.77 15.59 11.92
C GLU A 115 1.88 16.55 12.36
N SER A 116 2.04 16.70 13.69
CA SER A 116 3.03 17.60 14.29
C SER A 116 4.40 16.98 14.52
N MET A 117 4.62 15.72 14.12
CA MET A 117 5.93 15.05 14.31
C MET A 117 6.96 15.61 13.33
N GLU A 118 8.18 15.85 13.84
CA GLU A 118 9.29 16.44 13.08
C GLU A 118 9.69 15.60 11.85
N ASN A 119 9.59 14.29 11.95
CA ASN A 119 9.96 13.38 10.86
C ASN A 119 8.81 13.09 9.89
N ARG A 120 7.67 13.74 10.04
CA ARG A 120 6.58 13.62 9.08
C ARG A 120 6.90 14.37 7.80
N SER A 121 6.69 13.71 6.68
CA SER A 121 6.77 14.37 5.39
C SER A 121 5.46 15.10 5.08
N SER A 122 5.49 16.43 5.09
CA SER A 122 4.35 17.27 4.69
C SER A 122 3.96 17.11 3.21
N VAL A 123 4.83 16.50 2.42
CA VAL A 123 4.64 16.26 0.98
C VAL A 123 3.56 15.25 0.65
N TYR A 124 3.14 14.40 1.60
CA TYR A 124 2.05 13.45 1.37
C TYR A 124 0.68 14.14 1.32
N VAL A 125 0.56 15.32 1.90
CA VAL A 125 -0.72 16.01 2.03
C VAL A 125 -0.63 17.36 1.35
N GLU A 126 -1.17 17.44 0.15
CA GLU A 126 -1.49 18.71 -0.49
C GLU A 126 -2.92 19.12 -0.13
N PRO A 127 -3.28 20.41 -0.22
CA PRO A 127 -4.67 20.84 -0.15
C PRO A 127 -5.53 20.01 -1.08
N PRO A 128 -6.78 19.70 -0.71
CA PRO A 128 -7.61 18.77 -1.45
C PRO A 128 -7.76 19.24 -2.90
N ARG A 129 -7.09 18.53 -3.79
CA ARG A 129 -7.37 18.56 -5.21
C ARG A 129 -8.09 17.25 -5.49
N GLU A 130 -9.18 17.32 -6.21
CA GLU A 130 -9.74 16.13 -6.82
C GLU A 130 -8.69 15.59 -7.78
N GLN A 131 -8.03 14.53 -7.39
CA GLN A 131 -7.13 13.79 -8.26
C GLN A 131 -7.99 12.93 -9.19
N ALA A 132 -7.75 13.02 -10.50
CA ALA A 132 -8.42 12.15 -11.47
C ALA A 132 -8.12 10.68 -11.17
N ARG A 133 -6.91 10.40 -10.69
CA ARG A 133 -6.39 9.08 -10.34
C ARG A 133 -5.82 9.12 -8.94
N ALA A 134 -6.32 8.28 -8.06
CA ALA A 134 -5.93 8.27 -6.66
C ALA A 134 -5.83 6.86 -6.10
N ILE A 135 -4.96 6.65 -5.11
CA ILE A 135 -4.91 5.42 -4.35
C ILE A 135 -6.24 5.25 -3.63
N SER A 136 -6.85 4.09 -3.77
CA SER A 136 -8.16 3.77 -3.21
C SER A 136 -8.12 2.68 -2.16
N HIS A 137 -7.20 1.72 -2.28
CA HIS A 137 -7.05 0.66 -1.28
C HIS A 137 -5.62 0.12 -1.23
N LEU A 138 -5.32 -0.51 -0.11
CA LEU A 138 -4.16 -1.36 0.11
C LEU A 138 -4.66 -2.73 0.53
N ALA A 139 -4.22 -3.78 -0.14
CA ALA A 139 -4.57 -5.15 0.21
C ALA A 139 -3.44 -5.82 0.96
N LEU A 140 -3.79 -6.52 2.04
CA LEU A 140 -2.91 -7.35 2.84
C LEU A 140 -3.45 -8.80 2.84
N ARG A 141 -2.56 -9.76 2.62
CA ARG A 141 -2.83 -11.17 2.96
C ARG A 141 -2.35 -11.40 4.38
N THR A 142 -3.20 -11.95 5.22
CA THR A 142 -2.89 -12.07 6.64
C THR A 142 -3.39 -13.37 7.23
N LEU A 143 -2.71 -13.85 8.24
CA LEU A 143 -3.23 -14.86 9.14
C LEU A 143 -4.28 -14.21 10.06
N HIS A 144 -5.26 -14.99 10.51
CA HIS A 144 -6.24 -14.53 11.49
C HIS A 144 -6.93 -13.22 11.10
N ALA A 145 -7.45 -13.14 9.86
CA ALA A 145 -7.99 -11.92 9.28
C ALA A 145 -9.09 -11.25 10.14
N ASP A 146 -9.89 -12.02 10.86
CA ASP A 146 -10.89 -11.50 11.80
C ASP A 146 -10.24 -10.72 12.95
N GLU A 147 -9.22 -11.30 13.59
CA GLU A 147 -8.49 -10.67 14.70
C GLU A 147 -7.75 -9.42 14.25
N VAL A 148 -7.13 -9.47 13.07
CA VAL A 148 -6.47 -8.32 12.47
C VAL A 148 -7.47 -7.21 12.13
N ALA A 149 -8.65 -7.56 11.64
CA ALA A 149 -9.71 -6.59 11.38
C ALA A 149 -10.19 -5.91 12.67
N GLU A 150 -10.42 -6.68 13.74
CA GLU A 150 -10.77 -6.12 15.06
C GLU A 150 -9.69 -5.18 15.58
N PHE A 151 -8.42 -5.55 15.42
CA PHE A 151 -7.29 -4.70 15.82
C PHE A 151 -7.33 -3.31 15.17
N TYR A 152 -7.52 -3.23 13.83
CA TYR A 152 -7.57 -1.94 13.14
C TYR A 152 -8.81 -1.13 13.47
N VAL A 153 -9.96 -1.77 13.64
CA VAL A 153 -11.19 -1.11 14.09
C VAL A 153 -11.01 -0.57 15.50
N ASP A 154 -10.52 -1.39 16.41
CA ASP A 154 -10.37 -1.02 17.80
C ASP A 154 -9.32 0.09 18.00
N LEU A 155 -8.13 -0.08 17.42
CA LEU A 155 -7.02 0.82 17.66
C LEU A 155 -7.17 2.16 16.94
N PHE A 156 -7.64 2.13 15.69
CA PHE A 156 -7.65 3.28 14.78
C PHE A 156 -9.05 3.81 14.47
N GLY A 157 -10.10 3.08 14.84
CA GLY A 157 -11.47 3.45 14.53
C GLY A 157 -11.81 3.34 13.05
N PHE A 158 -11.14 2.43 12.32
CA PHE A 158 -11.48 2.18 10.92
C PHE A 158 -12.89 1.61 10.83
N GLU A 159 -13.66 2.10 9.87
CA GLU A 159 -15.02 1.67 9.63
C GLU A 159 -15.05 0.35 8.85
N ARG A 160 -15.84 -0.61 9.32
CA ARG A 160 -16.11 -1.83 8.54
C ARG A 160 -17.07 -1.50 7.41
N LEU A 161 -16.66 -1.81 6.20
CA LEU A 161 -17.53 -1.71 5.03
C LEU A 161 -18.32 -3.02 4.83
N ASP A 162 -19.48 -2.89 4.19
CA ASP A 162 -20.30 -4.02 3.82
C ASP A 162 -19.58 -4.97 2.84
N LYS A 163 -19.83 -6.26 2.99
CA LYS A 163 -19.30 -7.29 2.11
C LYS A 163 -20.38 -8.27 1.71
N ARG A 164 -20.14 -8.98 0.61
CA ARG A 164 -21.07 -10.03 0.14
C ARG A 164 -21.11 -11.18 1.13
N ALA A 165 -22.25 -11.83 1.23
CA ALA A 165 -22.39 -13.06 2.03
C ALA A 165 -21.40 -14.13 1.55
N GLY A 166 -20.66 -14.71 2.48
CA GLY A 166 -19.63 -15.72 2.18
C GLY A 166 -18.28 -15.17 1.71
N ASP A 167 -18.12 -13.85 1.61
CA ASP A 167 -16.83 -13.24 1.32
C ASP A 167 -15.90 -13.36 2.54
N PRO A 168 -14.74 -14.03 2.44
CA PRO A 168 -13.81 -14.19 3.56
C PRO A 168 -13.02 -12.93 3.89
N ASN A 169 -13.02 -11.94 3.00
CA ASN A 169 -12.23 -10.72 3.16
C ASN A 169 -12.87 -9.74 4.15
N HIS A 170 -12.06 -8.81 4.68
CA HIS A 170 -12.54 -7.66 5.45
C HIS A 170 -12.13 -6.36 4.75
N TYR A 171 -13.05 -5.42 4.74
CA TYR A 171 -12.89 -4.11 4.12
C TYR A 171 -13.01 -3.05 5.20
N LEU A 172 -11.91 -2.39 5.51
CA LEU A 172 -11.82 -1.38 6.57
C LEU A 172 -11.50 -0.02 5.96
N SER A 173 -12.31 0.98 6.22
CA SER A 173 -12.11 2.32 5.68
C SER A 173 -11.59 3.29 6.73
N ASP A 174 -10.61 4.09 6.36
CA ASP A 174 -10.20 5.28 7.11
C ASP A 174 -11.01 6.54 6.71
N GLY A 175 -12.05 6.37 5.88
CA GLY A 175 -12.86 7.42 5.26
C GLY A 175 -12.31 7.89 3.89
N ARG A 176 -11.17 7.37 3.44
CA ARG A 176 -10.58 7.62 2.11
C ARG A 176 -10.01 6.35 1.49
N ILE A 177 -9.17 5.65 2.22
CA ILE A 177 -8.49 4.44 1.78
C ILE A 177 -9.17 3.24 2.40
N THR A 178 -9.37 2.18 1.63
CA THR A 178 -9.77 0.89 2.16
C THR A 178 -8.55 0.03 2.45
N LEU A 179 -8.42 -0.44 3.67
CA LEU A 179 -7.52 -1.53 4.02
C LEU A 179 -8.28 -2.84 3.77
N LEU A 180 -7.88 -3.57 2.74
CA LEU A 180 -8.46 -4.87 2.39
C LEU A 180 -7.62 -5.97 3.05
N LEU A 181 -8.24 -6.73 3.95
CA LEU A 181 -7.61 -7.87 4.61
C LEU A 181 -8.12 -9.17 3.99
N MET A 182 -7.22 -9.91 3.37
CA MET A 182 -7.49 -11.19 2.72
C MET A 182 -6.87 -12.32 3.55
N PRO A 183 -7.63 -13.36 3.92
CA PRO A 183 -7.03 -14.51 4.57
C PRO A 183 -5.94 -15.13 3.71
N TRP A 184 -4.76 -15.37 4.30
CA TRP A 184 -3.71 -16.16 3.67
C TRP A 184 -3.81 -17.61 4.11
N SER A 185 -3.62 -18.53 3.19
CA SER A 185 -3.50 -19.95 3.46
C SER A 185 -2.33 -20.56 2.67
N ILE A 186 -1.92 -21.76 3.05
CA ILE A 186 -0.88 -22.48 2.31
C ILE A 186 -1.27 -22.76 0.83
N LEU A 187 -2.57 -22.74 0.53
CA LEU A 187 -3.07 -22.88 -0.84
C LEU A 187 -2.72 -21.68 -1.73
N ASP A 188 -2.48 -20.52 -1.13
CA ASP A 188 -2.02 -19.32 -1.87
C ASP A 188 -0.56 -19.48 -2.33
N TYR A 189 0.22 -20.32 -1.64
CA TYR A 189 1.56 -20.68 -2.09
C TYR A 189 1.52 -21.72 -3.22
N ASP A 190 0.66 -22.72 -3.10
CA ASP A 190 0.51 -23.75 -4.12
C ASP A 190 -0.11 -23.16 -5.41
N GLY A 191 0.71 -23.04 -6.44
CA GLY A 191 0.34 -22.44 -7.73
C GLY A 191 0.39 -20.92 -7.79
N GLY A 192 0.08 -20.19 -6.72
CA GLY A 192 0.10 -18.73 -6.69
C GLY A 192 1.44 -18.10 -6.29
N GLY A 193 2.35 -18.90 -5.73
CA GLY A 193 3.67 -18.44 -5.32
C GLY A 193 3.71 -17.49 -4.12
N ILE A 194 2.59 -17.31 -3.39
CA ILE A 194 2.51 -16.39 -2.25
C ILE A 194 3.06 -17.09 -1.00
N ALA A 195 4.36 -17.03 -0.83
CA ALA A 195 5.09 -17.81 0.19
C ALA A 195 4.78 -17.42 1.64
N ARG A 196 4.23 -16.21 1.87
CA ARG A 196 3.98 -15.69 3.22
C ARG A 196 2.90 -14.62 3.23
N PRO A 197 2.26 -14.36 4.38
CA PRO A 197 1.43 -13.16 4.58
C PRO A 197 2.22 -11.87 4.34
N GLY A 198 1.52 -10.79 4.03
CA GLY A 198 2.08 -9.47 3.83
C GLY A 198 1.27 -8.61 2.86
N PRO A 199 1.76 -7.43 2.51
CA PRO A 199 1.15 -6.59 1.48
C PRO A 199 1.07 -7.31 0.14
N ASP A 200 -0.08 -7.20 -0.53
CA ASP A 200 -0.38 -7.92 -1.77
C ASP A 200 -0.44 -7.00 -2.99
N HIS A 201 -1.27 -5.98 -2.94
CA HIS A 201 -1.43 -5.03 -4.05
C HIS A 201 -1.91 -3.65 -3.60
N ILE A 202 -1.78 -2.68 -4.51
CA ILE A 202 -2.29 -1.32 -4.34
C ILE A 202 -3.46 -1.12 -5.30
N GLY A 203 -4.55 -0.54 -4.81
CA GLY A 203 -5.69 -0.16 -5.63
C GLY A 203 -5.69 1.30 -6.03
N PHE A 204 -6.08 1.57 -7.26
CA PHE A 204 -6.31 2.92 -7.78
C PHE A 204 -7.75 3.08 -8.25
N LYS A 205 -8.35 4.23 -7.96
CA LYS A 205 -9.54 4.71 -8.65
C LYS A 205 -9.15 5.76 -9.68
N VAL A 206 -9.69 5.60 -10.89
CA VAL A 206 -9.36 6.43 -12.05
C VAL A 206 -10.62 6.95 -12.72
N GLU A 207 -10.48 8.01 -13.51
CA GLU A 207 -11.57 8.62 -14.25
C GLU A 207 -12.08 7.73 -15.40
N SER A 208 -11.20 6.93 -15.99
CA SER A 208 -11.49 6.03 -17.09
C SER A 208 -10.42 4.96 -17.23
N LEU A 209 -10.82 3.70 -17.28
CA LEU A 209 -9.92 2.57 -17.58
C LEU A 209 -9.33 2.68 -18.99
N GLN A 210 -10.12 3.14 -19.95
CA GLN A 210 -9.65 3.33 -21.31
C GLN A 210 -8.54 4.38 -21.38
N ALA A 211 -8.69 5.51 -20.69
CA ALA A 211 -7.68 6.56 -20.65
C ALA A 211 -6.39 6.08 -19.97
N VAL A 212 -6.49 5.22 -18.96
CA VAL A 212 -5.30 4.60 -18.32
C VAL A 212 -4.60 3.64 -19.28
N LYS A 213 -5.34 2.79 -20.00
CA LYS A 213 -4.76 1.86 -20.99
C LYS A 213 -4.04 2.60 -22.12
N GLU A 214 -4.64 3.66 -22.66
CA GLU A 214 -4.02 4.52 -23.67
C GLU A 214 -2.76 5.21 -23.13
N ARG A 215 -2.82 5.66 -21.88
CA ARG A 215 -1.66 6.27 -21.23
C ARG A 215 -0.52 5.28 -21.00
N LEU A 216 -0.81 4.06 -20.55
CA LEU A 216 0.16 2.98 -20.40
C LEU A 216 0.85 2.65 -21.73
N GLN A 217 0.07 2.54 -22.81
CA GLN A 217 0.61 2.31 -24.16
C GLN A 217 1.55 3.45 -24.58
N THR A 218 1.09 4.71 -24.46
CA THR A 218 1.90 5.88 -24.82
C THR A 218 3.18 5.98 -24.01
N VAL A 219 3.11 5.74 -22.69
CA VAL A 219 4.28 5.78 -21.81
C VAL A 219 5.25 4.66 -22.17
N GLY A 220 4.76 3.44 -22.40
CA GLY A 220 5.60 2.28 -22.74
C GLY A 220 6.24 2.38 -24.15
N ASP A 221 5.58 3.05 -25.10
CA ASP A 221 6.15 3.27 -26.43
C ASP A 221 7.25 4.35 -26.42
N ASN A 222 7.07 5.39 -25.58
CA ASN A 222 8.08 6.43 -25.41
C ASN A 222 9.27 5.97 -24.55
N ASN A 223 9.03 5.08 -23.59
CA ASN A 223 10.06 4.51 -22.71
C ASN A 223 9.74 3.05 -22.39
N PRO A 224 10.36 2.08 -23.08
CA PRO A 224 10.11 0.66 -22.84
C PRO A 224 10.38 0.17 -21.40
N HIS A 225 11.23 0.86 -20.65
CA HIS A 225 11.47 0.54 -19.24
C HIS A 225 10.31 0.89 -18.29
N LEU A 226 9.34 1.68 -18.77
CA LEU A 226 8.12 2.01 -18.04
C LEU A 226 6.93 1.12 -18.43
N ARG A 227 7.16 0.05 -19.19
CA ARG A 227 6.10 -0.90 -19.49
C ARG A 227 5.74 -1.71 -18.24
N PRO A 228 4.45 -2.00 -18.03
CA PRO A 228 4.01 -2.92 -17.00
C PRO A 228 4.74 -4.26 -17.08
N PHE A 229 5.06 -4.84 -15.94
CA PHE A 229 5.57 -6.20 -15.88
C PHE A 229 4.46 -7.17 -16.36
N PRO A 230 4.76 -8.16 -17.24
CA PRO A 230 3.76 -9.07 -17.75
C PRO A 230 3.14 -9.92 -16.63
N LEU A 231 1.81 -9.86 -16.49
CA LEU A 231 1.05 -10.77 -15.63
C LEU A 231 0.67 -12.05 -16.40
N GLY A 232 0.51 -13.15 -15.65
CA GLY A 232 -0.01 -14.40 -16.22
C GLY A 232 0.98 -15.19 -17.07
N ALA A 233 2.26 -14.90 -17.00
CA ALA A 233 3.29 -15.67 -17.71
C ALA A 233 3.52 -17.04 -17.04
N GLY A 234 3.32 -18.12 -17.79
CA GLY A 234 3.43 -19.50 -17.30
C GLY A 234 2.33 -19.92 -16.31
N PRO A 235 2.36 -21.19 -15.85
CA PRO A 235 1.31 -21.73 -14.96
C PRO A 235 1.20 -20.97 -13.62
N GLU A 236 2.32 -20.63 -12.99
CA GLU A 236 2.35 -19.88 -11.72
C GLU A 236 1.80 -18.46 -11.89
N GLY A 237 2.19 -17.77 -12.97
CA GLY A 237 1.65 -16.46 -13.29
C GLY A 237 0.14 -16.48 -13.55
N GLN A 238 -0.37 -17.50 -14.22
CA GLN A 238 -1.82 -17.69 -14.42
C GLN A 238 -2.55 -17.94 -13.10
N ALA A 239 -2.00 -18.80 -12.24
CA ALA A 239 -2.58 -19.05 -10.92
C ALA A 239 -2.57 -17.77 -10.06
N ARG A 240 -1.48 -16.99 -10.09
CA ARG A 240 -1.37 -15.70 -9.38
C ARG A 240 -2.38 -14.67 -9.89
N LEU A 241 -2.56 -14.59 -11.21
CA LEU A 241 -3.56 -13.72 -11.82
C LEU A 241 -4.98 -14.14 -11.39
N ALA A 242 -5.30 -15.41 -11.41
CA ALA A 242 -6.59 -15.92 -10.97
C ALA A 242 -6.89 -15.61 -9.49
N LEU A 243 -5.88 -15.62 -8.62
CA LEU A 243 -6.02 -15.17 -7.24
C LEU A 243 -6.27 -13.66 -7.15
N PHE A 244 -5.62 -12.88 -7.99
CA PHE A 244 -5.77 -11.43 -8.03
C PHE A 244 -7.16 -11.02 -8.54
N GLU A 245 -7.65 -11.66 -9.60
CA GLU A 245 -8.98 -11.42 -10.18
C GLU A 245 -10.15 -11.77 -9.24
N ARG A 246 -9.89 -12.51 -8.16
CA ARG A 246 -10.88 -12.71 -7.10
C ARG A 246 -11.05 -11.52 -6.18
N CYS A 247 -10.16 -10.53 -6.25
CA CYS A 247 -10.33 -9.28 -5.53
C CYS A 247 -11.49 -8.50 -6.15
N PRO A 248 -12.55 -8.18 -5.40
CA PRO A 248 -13.77 -7.61 -5.97
C PRO A 248 -13.72 -6.11 -6.21
N TYR A 249 -12.57 -5.46 -6.01
CA TYR A 249 -12.46 -4.01 -6.02
C TYR A 249 -12.24 -3.43 -7.42
N GLY A 250 -11.33 -4.02 -8.19
CA GLY A 250 -10.95 -3.51 -9.49
C GLY A 250 -11.50 -4.31 -10.66
N ALA A 251 -11.41 -3.72 -11.83
CA ALA A 251 -11.81 -4.33 -13.10
C ALA A 251 -10.63 -4.45 -14.08
N HIS A 252 -9.47 -3.93 -13.72
CA HIS A 252 -8.27 -4.03 -14.53
C HIS A 252 -7.05 -4.25 -13.65
N HIS A 253 -6.34 -5.34 -13.92
CA HIS A 253 -5.20 -5.80 -13.15
C HIS A 253 -3.92 -5.66 -13.97
N LEU A 254 -2.89 -5.07 -13.38
CA LEU A 254 -1.56 -4.96 -13.99
C LEU A 254 -0.48 -5.01 -12.90
N ALA A 255 0.77 -5.03 -13.29
CA ALA A 255 1.89 -4.79 -12.39
C ALA A 255 2.65 -3.55 -12.85
N ASP A 256 3.28 -2.84 -11.92
CA ASP A 256 4.25 -1.81 -12.28
C ASP A 256 5.51 -2.44 -12.95
N PRO A 257 6.49 -1.66 -13.41
CA PRO A 257 7.65 -2.22 -14.09
C PRO A 257 8.51 -3.18 -13.26
N ASP A 258 8.45 -3.10 -11.92
CA ASP A 258 9.21 -3.97 -11.00
C ASP A 258 8.37 -5.10 -10.39
N GLY A 259 7.09 -5.19 -10.77
CA GLY A 259 6.21 -6.32 -10.43
C GLY A 259 5.25 -6.08 -9.26
N VAL A 260 5.13 -4.86 -8.74
CA VAL A 260 4.09 -4.55 -7.74
C VAL A 260 2.71 -4.60 -8.39
N LEU A 261 1.82 -5.40 -7.83
CA LEU A 261 0.48 -5.59 -8.37
C LEU A 261 -0.40 -4.36 -8.13
N LEU A 262 -1.13 -3.98 -9.17
CA LEU A 262 -2.02 -2.82 -9.19
C LEU A 262 -3.43 -3.23 -9.62
N ASP A 263 -4.42 -2.87 -8.81
CA ASP A 263 -5.84 -3.11 -9.04
C ASP A 263 -6.55 -1.80 -9.36
N ILE A 264 -7.17 -1.69 -10.54
CA ILE A 264 -7.69 -0.43 -11.04
C ILE A 264 -9.21 -0.52 -11.24
N ALA A 265 -9.91 0.44 -10.63
CA ALA A 265 -11.34 0.66 -10.78
C ALA A 265 -11.65 2.05 -11.36
N GLU A 266 -12.74 2.18 -12.10
CA GLU A 266 -13.32 3.49 -12.41
C GLU A 266 -14.02 4.07 -11.18
N LYS A 267 -14.09 5.41 -11.13
CA LYS A 267 -14.81 6.15 -10.07
C LYS A 267 -16.32 5.98 -10.19
#